data_ff93228fdce8deb08d051d117d75fedf
#
_entry.id   ff93228fdce8deb08d051d117d75fedf
#
_cell.length_a   1.000
_cell.length_b   1.000
_cell.length_c   1.000
_cell.angle_alpha   90.00
_cell.angle_beta   90.00
_cell.angle_gamma   90.00
#
_symmetry.space_group_name_H-M   'P 1'
#
loop_
_entity.id
_entity.type
_entity.pdbx_description
1 polymer ?
#
loop_
_entity_poly.entity_id
_entity_poly.type
_entity_poly.pdbx_seq_one_letter_code
_entity_poly.pdbx_strand_id
1 'polypeptide(L)'
;LVTLLLGGGIYFSLRSRLIPLLFFKSAFRLLRKKRNSDKGISPYESVSSQIAGIVGMGNISGVAVAISIGGPGAIFWMWVTAFLGMITKFYTCSLSVMYRKKSKNKFFGGPMHVIVNGLGKQWKFLATVFCFFGLLGVSPIFQSNQIVEVFNSVILKDQFLFNDKFYSDLLLGIFLALIVSFVILGGISRIGKVASKIAPVMVLVYMATVFYLMFLNYDMIIPSFKLIFIDAFSANSVLGGSVISIIMIGARRASFSNEAGIGTAPIIHASSESENPIEEGLVSMIGPFVDTII
;
A
#
# COMPACT_ATOMS: atom_id res chain seq x y z
N LEU A 1 -4.73 17.53 -0.14
CA LEU A 1 -4.66 16.12 -0.49
C LEU A 1 -5.54 15.27 0.42
N VAL A 2 -5.34 15.30 1.74
CA VAL A 2 -6.13 14.53 2.73
C VAL A 2 -7.62 14.79 2.57
N THR A 3 -8.03 16.05 2.43
CA THR A 3 -9.44 16.44 2.22
C THR A 3 -10.03 15.79 0.97
N LEU A 4 -9.27 15.73 -0.13
CA LEU A 4 -9.71 15.08 -1.37
C LEU A 4 -9.81 13.56 -1.20
N LEU A 5 -8.86 12.93 -0.51
CA LEU A 5 -8.87 11.48 -0.28
C LEU A 5 -10.03 11.05 0.64
N LEU A 6 -10.19 11.75 1.77
CA LEU A 6 -11.29 11.48 2.71
C LEU A 6 -12.64 11.84 2.09
N GLY A 7 -12.77 13.02 1.48
CA GLY A 7 -14.00 13.47 0.83
C GLY A 7 -14.40 12.57 -0.34
N GLY A 8 -13.45 12.19 -1.19
CA GLY A 8 -13.67 11.22 -2.27
C GLY A 8 -14.06 9.84 -1.74
N GLY A 9 -13.37 9.35 -0.72
CA GLY A 9 -13.71 8.08 -0.07
C GLY A 9 -15.11 8.09 0.54
N ILE A 10 -15.49 9.16 1.23
CA ILE A 10 -16.84 9.35 1.77
C ILE A 10 -17.88 9.42 0.64
N TYR A 11 -17.62 10.21 -0.39
CA TYR A 11 -18.52 10.30 -1.55
C TYR A 11 -18.77 8.94 -2.19
N PHE A 12 -17.71 8.19 -2.48
CA PHE A 12 -17.83 6.85 -3.07
C PHE A 12 -18.54 5.88 -2.10
N SER A 13 -18.30 5.98 -0.81
CA SER A 13 -18.97 5.15 0.21
C SER A 13 -20.47 5.37 0.22
N LEU A 14 -20.89 6.63 0.25
CA LEU A 14 -22.31 7.01 0.25
C LEU A 14 -22.97 6.65 -1.10
N ARG A 15 -22.31 6.95 -2.21
CA ARG A 15 -22.84 6.71 -3.56
C ARG A 15 -23.02 5.21 -3.85
N SER A 16 -22.13 4.38 -3.33
CA SER A 16 -22.20 2.91 -3.47
C SER A 16 -22.99 2.22 -2.39
N ARG A 17 -23.53 2.96 -1.40
CA ARG A 17 -24.23 2.36 -0.24
C ARG A 17 -23.38 1.30 0.46
N LEU A 18 -22.06 1.50 0.52
CA LEU A 18 -21.08 0.58 1.09
C LEU A 18 -21.04 -0.81 0.45
N ILE A 19 -21.64 -0.99 -0.75
CA ILE A 19 -21.69 -2.27 -1.46
C ILE A 19 -20.31 -2.95 -1.55
N PRO A 20 -19.21 -2.26 -1.90
CA PRO A 20 -17.91 -2.91 -1.95
C PRO A 20 -17.50 -3.55 -0.64
N LEU A 21 -17.78 -2.92 0.50
CA LEU A 21 -17.48 -3.49 1.82
C LEU A 21 -18.36 -4.70 2.16
N LEU A 22 -19.63 -4.66 1.79
CA LEU A 22 -20.56 -5.79 2.00
C LEU A 22 -20.09 -7.04 1.24
N PHE A 23 -19.53 -6.87 0.05
CA PHE A 23 -19.00 -7.96 -0.77
C PHE A 23 -17.51 -8.27 -0.51
N PHE A 24 -16.87 -7.61 0.46
CA PHE A 24 -15.45 -7.78 0.76
C PHE A 24 -15.06 -9.25 1.04
N LYS A 25 -15.93 -9.99 1.73
CA LYS A 25 -15.71 -11.43 1.97
C LYS A 25 -15.52 -12.22 0.66
N SER A 26 -16.15 -11.81 -0.41
CA SER A 26 -16.02 -12.44 -1.73
C SER A 26 -14.63 -12.22 -2.34
N ALA A 27 -13.92 -11.14 -1.97
CA ALA A 27 -12.57 -10.88 -2.43
C ALA A 27 -11.61 -12.03 -2.09
N PHE A 28 -11.69 -12.58 -0.88
CA PHE A 28 -10.89 -13.72 -0.47
C PHE A 28 -11.17 -15.00 -1.26
N ARG A 29 -12.40 -15.18 -1.71
CA ARG A 29 -12.77 -16.31 -2.60
C ARG A 29 -12.15 -16.13 -3.98
N LEU A 30 -12.10 -14.91 -4.48
CA LEU A 30 -11.54 -14.57 -5.78
C LEU A 30 -10.02 -14.79 -5.83
N LEU A 31 -9.30 -14.65 -4.71
CA LEU A 31 -7.87 -14.96 -4.65
C LEU A 31 -7.54 -16.41 -5.02
N ARG A 32 -8.48 -17.34 -4.80
CA ARG A 32 -8.28 -18.76 -5.12
C ARG A 32 -8.49 -19.08 -6.61
N LYS A 33 -8.91 -18.09 -7.41
CA LYS A 33 -9.11 -18.27 -8.84
C LYS A 33 -7.77 -18.52 -9.51
N LYS A 34 -7.61 -19.70 -10.10
CA LYS A 34 -6.35 -20.09 -10.76
C LYS A 34 -6.15 -19.25 -12.03
N ARG A 35 -4.90 -19.03 -12.39
CA ARG A 35 -4.49 -18.41 -13.63
C ARG A 35 -4.91 -19.30 -14.80
N ASN A 36 -5.61 -18.74 -15.77
CA ASN A 36 -6.13 -19.44 -16.94
C ASN A 36 -5.36 -19.14 -18.23
N SER A 37 -4.51 -18.11 -18.24
CA SER A 37 -3.78 -17.70 -19.44
C SER A 37 -2.40 -17.10 -19.10
N ASP A 38 -1.50 -17.11 -20.09
CA ASP A 38 -0.19 -16.43 -19.97
C ASP A 38 -0.25 -14.93 -20.29
N LYS A 39 -1.46 -14.36 -20.42
CA LYS A 39 -1.66 -12.97 -20.87
C LYS A 39 -1.58 -11.93 -19.76
N GLY A 40 -1.57 -12.33 -18.49
CA GLY A 40 -1.58 -11.42 -17.36
C GLY A 40 -1.05 -12.08 -16.10
N ILE A 41 -1.32 -11.49 -14.95
CA ILE A 41 -1.05 -12.03 -13.62
C ILE A 41 -2.36 -12.46 -12.96
N SER A 42 -2.33 -13.48 -12.11
CA SER A 42 -3.51 -13.93 -11.37
C SER A 42 -3.96 -12.87 -10.35
N PRO A 43 -5.23 -12.90 -9.87
CA PRO A 43 -5.68 -12.03 -8.79
C PRO A 43 -4.82 -12.14 -7.53
N TYR A 44 -4.33 -13.33 -7.21
CA TYR A 44 -3.41 -13.55 -6.10
C TYR A 44 -2.05 -12.87 -6.31
N GLU A 45 -1.47 -12.97 -7.52
CA GLU A 45 -0.24 -12.27 -7.88
C GLU A 45 -0.41 -10.75 -7.88
N SER A 46 -1.59 -10.23 -8.30
CA SER A 46 -1.92 -8.79 -8.25
C SER A 46 -1.91 -8.28 -6.82
N VAL A 47 -2.63 -8.94 -5.91
CA VAL A 47 -2.69 -8.56 -4.48
C VAL A 47 -1.33 -8.72 -3.83
N SER A 48 -0.62 -9.81 -4.08
CA SER A 48 0.71 -10.03 -3.51
C SER A 48 1.70 -8.95 -3.96
N SER A 49 1.65 -8.55 -5.24
CA SER A 49 2.46 -7.46 -5.77
C SER A 49 2.08 -6.11 -5.14
N GLN A 50 0.79 -5.88 -4.93
CA GLN A 50 0.30 -4.69 -4.24
C GLN A 50 0.78 -4.67 -2.78
N ILE A 51 0.63 -5.77 -2.03
CA ILE A 51 1.07 -5.91 -0.64
C ILE A 51 2.59 -5.71 -0.54
N ALA A 52 3.36 -6.32 -1.45
CA ALA A 52 4.81 -6.16 -1.48
C ALA A 52 5.25 -4.69 -1.70
N GLY A 53 4.42 -3.88 -2.38
CA GLY A 53 4.69 -2.47 -2.59
C GLY A 53 4.33 -1.58 -1.41
N ILE A 54 3.28 -1.92 -0.66
CA ILE A 54 2.74 -1.08 0.41
C ILE A 54 3.22 -1.48 1.81
N VAL A 55 3.37 -2.77 2.09
CA VAL A 55 3.84 -3.26 3.39
C VAL A 55 5.35 -3.08 3.50
N GLY A 56 5.79 -2.24 4.41
CA GLY A 56 7.20 -1.92 4.59
C GLY A 56 7.45 -0.95 5.74
N MET A 57 8.40 -0.04 5.55
CA MET A 57 8.76 0.95 6.58
C MET A 57 7.61 1.87 6.99
N GLY A 58 6.63 2.08 6.11
CA GLY A 58 5.41 2.83 6.40
C GLY A 58 4.62 2.24 7.57
N ASN A 59 4.58 0.92 7.68
CA ASN A 59 3.84 0.18 8.70
C ASN A 59 4.59 0.13 10.04
N ILE A 60 5.91 0.15 10.02
CA ILE A 60 6.73 0.04 11.23
C ILE A 60 7.05 1.44 11.78
N SER A 61 7.98 2.14 11.15
CA SER A 61 8.40 3.48 11.61
C SER A 61 7.30 4.51 11.47
N GLY A 62 6.45 4.35 10.46
CA GLY A 62 5.37 5.25 10.17
C GLY A 62 4.28 5.33 11.21
N VAL A 63 3.86 4.19 11.71
CA VAL A 63 2.88 4.13 12.80
C VAL A 63 3.48 4.67 14.08
N ALA A 64 4.74 4.32 14.39
CA ALA A 64 5.44 4.84 15.55
C ALA A 64 5.51 6.39 15.53
N VAL A 65 5.85 6.98 14.39
CA VAL A 65 5.86 8.45 14.20
C VAL A 65 4.45 9.03 14.33
N ALA A 66 3.42 8.38 13.80
CA ALA A 66 2.04 8.85 13.96
C ALA A 66 1.62 8.91 15.42
N ILE A 67 1.96 7.88 16.20
CA ILE A 67 1.69 7.83 17.64
C ILE A 67 2.49 8.90 18.38
N SER A 68 3.77 9.09 18.06
CA SER A 68 4.65 10.06 18.73
C SER A 68 4.19 11.51 18.54
N ILE A 69 3.64 11.83 17.36
CA ILE A 69 3.22 13.20 17.01
C ILE A 69 1.74 13.44 17.33
N GLY A 70 0.89 12.46 17.04
CA GLY A 70 -0.57 12.58 17.07
C GLY A 70 -1.23 11.86 18.25
N GLY A 71 -0.45 11.19 19.09
CA GLY A 71 -0.98 10.32 20.14
C GLY A 71 -1.55 8.99 19.63
N PRO A 72 -1.95 8.10 20.53
CA PRO A 72 -2.55 6.81 20.21
C PRO A 72 -3.83 6.92 19.36
N GLY A 73 -4.58 8.01 19.51
CA GLY A 73 -5.81 8.28 18.74
C GLY A 73 -5.59 8.40 17.23
N ALA A 74 -4.36 8.69 16.77
CA ALA A 74 -4.03 8.69 15.36
C ALA A 74 -4.28 7.32 14.70
N ILE A 75 -4.13 6.21 15.43
CA ILE A 75 -4.40 4.85 14.94
C ILE A 75 -5.88 4.69 14.57
N PHE A 76 -6.80 5.18 15.40
CA PHE A 76 -8.23 5.16 15.09
C PHE A 76 -8.52 5.83 13.74
N TRP A 77 -7.95 7.00 13.50
CA TRP A 77 -8.14 7.72 12.26
C TRP A 77 -7.40 7.10 11.07
N MET A 78 -6.31 6.35 11.32
CA MET A 78 -5.71 5.48 10.31
C MET A 78 -6.68 4.39 9.88
N TRP A 79 -7.37 3.69 10.80
CA TRP A 79 -8.37 2.68 10.48
C TRP A 79 -9.55 3.25 9.68
N VAL A 80 -10.10 4.39 10.11
CA VAL A 80 -11.17 5.08 9.37
C VAL A 80 -10.73 5.39 7.94
N THR A 81 -9.52 5.93 7.79
CA THR A 81 -8.97 6.24 6.48
C THR A 81 -8.72 4.99 5.63
N ALA A 82 -8.33 3.87 6.25
CA ALA A 82 -8.14 2.61 5.54
C ALA A 82 -9.47 2.07 4.96
N PHE A 83 -10.57 2.14 5.70
CA PHE A 83 -11.90 1.77 5.20
C PHE A 83 -12.29 2.62 3.99
N LEU A 84 -12.08 3.93 4.04
CA LEU A 84 -12.32 4.81 2.91
C LEU A 84 -11.37 4.52 1.74
N GLY A 85 -10.13 4.19 2.06
CA GLY A 85 -9.09 3.78 1.11
C GLY A 85 -9.44 2.47 0.38
N MET A 86 -10.03 1.49 1.08
CA MET A 86 -10.53 0.26 0.46
C MET A 86 -11.53 0.56 -0.66
N ILE A 87 -12.52 1.43 -0.39
CA ILE A 87 -13.52 1.81 -1.37
C ILE A 87 -12.90 2.60 -2.52
N THR A 88 -11.99 3.51 -2.23
CA THR A 88 -11.25 4.26 -3.26
C THR A 88 -10.48 3.31 -4.18
N LYS A 89 -9.77 2.31 -3.62
CA LYS A 89 -9.06 1.29 -4.41
C LYS A 89 -10.02 0.42 -5.24
N PHE A 90 -11.16 0.05 -4.68
CA PHE A 90 -12.18 -0.67 -5.45
C PHE A 90 -12.52 0.06 -6.75
N TYR A 91 -12.87 1.35 -6.66
CA TYR A 91 -13.24 2.13 -7.85
C TYR A 91 -12.07 2.34 -8.79
N THR A 92 -10.92 2.74 -8.29
CA THR A 92 -9.76 3.06 -9.14
C THR A 92 -9.21 1.83 -9.85
N CYS A 93 -9.19 0.66 -9.21
CA CYS A 93 -8.75 -0.59 -9.83
C CYS A 93 -9.80 -1.14 -10.81
N SER A 94 -11.09 -1.06 -10.47
CA SER A 94 -12.17 -1.41 -11.40
C SER A 94 -12.11 -0.57 -12.67
N LEU A 95 -11.98 0.75 -12.56
CA LEU A 95 -11.85 1.64 -13.70
C LEU A 95 -10.58 1.34 -14.51
N SER A 96 -9.49 0.99 -13.85
CA SER A 96 -8.23 0.66 -14.53
C SER A 96 -8.35 -0.59 -15.39
N VAL A 97 -9.06 -1.61 -14.93
CA VAL A 97 -9.38 -2.80 -15.73
C VAL A 97 -10.35 -2.48 -16.88
N MET A 98 -11.36 -1.63 -16.62
CA MET A 98 -12.37 -1.24 -17.60
C MET A 98 -11.77 -0.47 -18.78
N TYR A 99 -10.83 0.45 -18.51
CA TYR A 99 -10.23 1.34 -19.53
C TYR A 99 -8.85 0.93 -19.99
N ARG A 100 -8.37 -0.28 -19.60
CA ARG A 100 -7.06 -0.78 -20.02
C ARG A 100 -7.00 -1.08 -21.52
N LYS A 101 -5.78 -1.03 -22.07
CA LYS A 101 -5.48 -1.48 -23.43
C LYS A 101 -5.02 -2.93 -23.42
N LYS A 102 -5.54 -3.72 -24.36
CA LYS A 102 -5.06 -5.08 -24.64
C LYS A 102 -4.09 -4.99 -25.82
N SER A 103 -2.86 -5.48 -25.67
CA SER A 103 -1.88 -5.55 -26.74
C SER A 103 -1.22 -6.93 -26.75
N LYS A 104 -1.39 -7.70 -27.84
CA LYS A 104 -0.91 -9.08 -27.98
C LYS A 104 -1.19 -9.93 -26.71
N ASN A 105 -0.18 -10.11 -25.85
CA ASN A 105 -0.27 -10.93 -24.64
C ASN A 105 -0.12 -10.11 -23.35
N LYS A 106 -0.33 -8.78 -23.39
CA LYS A 106 -0.15 -7.92 -22.21
C LYS A 106 -1.32 -6.96 -22.04
N PHE A 107 -1.63 -6.64 -20.79
CA PHE A 107 -2.59 -5.61 -20.44
C PHE A 107 -1.84 -4.38 -19.94
N PHE A 108 -2.26 -3.20 -20.42
CA PHE A 108 -1.70 -1.90 -20.04
C PHE A 108 -2.84 -1.02 -19.53
N GLY A 109 -2.79 -0.66 -18.27
CA GLY A 109 -3.79 0.19 -17.64
C GLY A 109 -3.17 1.05 -16.53
N GLY A 110 -4.03 1.67 -15.76
CA GLY A 110 -3.66 2.60 -14.71
C GLY A 110 -4.37 3.92 -14.88
N PRO A 111 -4.20 4.88 -13.94
CA PRO A 111 -4.86 6.17 -13.98
C PRO A 111 -4.68 6.93 -15.30
N MET A 112 -3.50 6.85 -15.91
CA MET A 112 -3.23 7.49 -17.21
C MET A 112 -4.14 6.97 -18.33
N HIS A 113 -4.43 5.67 -18.33
CA HIS A 113 -5.35 5.08 -19.33
C HIS A 113 -6.80 5.41 -19.02
N VAL A 114 -7.19 5.45 -17.74
CA VAL A 114 -8.53 5.87 -17.31
C VAL A 114 -8.79 7.32 -17.74
N ILE A 115 -7.82 8.21 -17.54
CA ILE A 115 -7.94 9.61 -17.94
C ILE A 115 -8.12 9.73 -19.45
N VAL A 116 -7.26 9.11 -20.26
CA VAL A 116 -7.29 9.28 -21.71
C VAL A 116 -8.44 8.53 -22.37
N ASN A 117 -8.75 7.32 -21.91
CA ASN A 117 -9.80 6.49 -22.54
C ASN A 117 -11.17 6.74 -21.92
N GLY A 118 -11.25 7.21 -20.66
CA GLY A 118 -12.51 7.50 -19.98
C GLY A 118 -12.96 8.96 -20.10
N LEU A 119 -12.06 9.92 -19.91
CA LEU A 119 -12.40 11.36 -20.00
C LEU A 119 -12.17 11.95 -21.41
N GLY A 120 -11.37 11.27 -22.23
CA GLY A 120 -11.09 11.67 -23.60
C GLY A 120 -9.68 12.22 -23.81
N LYS A 121 -9.26 12.29 -25.09
CA LYS A 121 -7.91 12.65 -25.50
C LYS A 121 -7.50 14.08 -25.12
N GLN A 122 -8.45 14.97 -24.92
CA GLN A 122 -8.21 16.35 -24.46
C GLN A 122 -7.55 16.40 -23.08
N TRP A 123 -7.74 15.37 -22.25
CA TRP A 123 -7.16 15.25 -20.90
C TRP A 123 -5.78 14.58 -20.88
N LYS A 124 -5.15 14.37 -22.05
CA LYS A 124 -3.84 13.71 -22.15
C LYS A 124 -2.77 14.44 -21.33
N PHE A 125 -2.86 15.78 -21.22
CA PHE A 125 -1.94 16.55 -20.38
C PHE A 125 -1.97 16.07 -18.92
N LEU A 126 -3.17 15.88 -18.35
CA LEU A 126 -3.31 15.39 -16.97
C LEU A 126 -2.72 13.98 -16.80
N ALA A 127 -2.90 13.10 -17.79
CA ALA A 127 -2.29 11.77 -17.77
C ALA A 127 -0.74 11.84 -17.79
N THR A 128 -0.17 12.77 -18.57
CA THR A 128 1.28 13.01 -18.62
C THR A 128 1.80 13.53 -17.29
N VAL A 129 1.11 14.51 -16.68
CA VAL A 129 1.44 15.05 -15.35
C VAL A 129 1.42 13.94 -14.30
N PHE A 130 0.38 13.07 -14.32
CA PHE A 130 0.31 11.92 -13.44
C PHE A 130 1.52 10.99 -13.61
N CYS A 131 1.89 10.65 -14.85
CA CYS A 131 3.04 9.76 -15.09
C CYS A 131 4.35 10.38 -14.58
N PHE A 132 4.57 11.68 -14.81
CA PHE A 132 5.77 12.38 -14.36
C PHE A 132 5.89 12.39 -12.83
N PHE A 133 4.87 12.86 -12.14
CA PHE A 133 4.88 12.89 -10.67
C PHE A 133 4.78 11.50 -10.04
N GLY A 134 4.09 10.56 -10.70
CA GLY A 134 4.04 9.17 -10.27
C GLY A 134 5.42 8.51 -10.29
N LEU A 135 6.21 8.74 -11.33
CA LEU A 135 7.58 8.21 -11.43
C LEU A 135 8.48 8.74 -10.29
N LEU A 136 8.36 10.02 -9.95
CA LEU A 136 9.12 10.61 -8.85
C LEU A 136 8.63 10.13 -7.48
N GLY A 137 7.30 10.08 -7.29
CA GLY A 137 6.67 9.76 -6.00
C GLY A 137 6.78 8.29 -5.57
N VAL A 138 6.95 7.38 -6.53
CA VAL A 138 7.09 5.93 -6.26
C VAL A 138 8.56 5.49 -6.22
N SER A 139 9.50 6.46 -6.18
CA SER A 139 10.92 6.14 -6.12
C SER A 139 11.26 5.33 -4.86
N PRO A 140 11.98 4.19 -4.98
CA PRO A 140 12.34 3.32 -3.86
C PRO A 140 13.54 3.84 -3.04
N ILE A 141 13.94 5.10 -3.21
CA ILE A 141 15.12 5.69 -2.56
C ILE A 141 15.05 5.55 -1.03
N PHE A 142 13.88 5.88 -0.47
CA PHE A 142 13.70 5.79 0.99
C PHE A 142 13.82 4.35 1.50
N GLN A 143 13.15 3.39 0.83
CA GLN A 143 13.20 1.99 1.22
C GLN A 143 14.60 1.41 1.11
N SER A 144 15.31 1.71 0.02
CA SER A 144 16.69 1.25 -0.19
C SER A 144 17.63 1.81 0.89
N ASN A 145 17.52 3.11 1.20
CA ASN A 145 18.31 3.73 2.26
C ASN A 145 18.07 3.08 3.62
N GLN A 146 16.81 2.81 3.97
CA GLN A 146 16.47 2.18 5.24
C GLN A 146 16.98 0.73 5.34
N ILE A 147 16.94 -0.04 4.25
CA ILE A 147 17.51 -1.39 4.23
C ILE A 147 19.01 -1.35 4.52
N VAL A 148 19.73 -0.46 3.86
CA VAL A 148 21.18 -0.29 4.05
C VAL A 148 21.49 0.14 5.47
N GLU A 149 20.77 1.11 6.04
CA GLU A 149 20.96 1.60 7.40
C GLU A 149 20.70 0.50 8.45
N VAL A 150 19.60 -0.26 8.31
CA VAL A 150 19.30 -1.38 9.21
C VAL A 150 20.36 -2.47 9.09
N PHE A 151 20.84 -2.76 7.88
CA PHE A 151 21.88 -3.76 7.67
C PHE A 151 23.18 -3.36 8.38
N ASN A 152 23.61 -2.11 8.25
CA ASN A 152 24.82 -1.60 8.91
C ASN A 152 24.68 -1.60 10.45
N SER A 153 23.55 -1.09 10.96
CA SER A 153 23.36 -0.93 12.41
C SER A 153 23.07 -2.24 13.15
N VAL A 154 22.26 -3.14 12.55
CA VAL A 154 21.82 -4.37 13.23
C VAL A 154 22.71 -5.55 12.92
N ILE A 155 23.08 -5.75 11.64
CA ILE A 155 23.84 -6.93 11.20
C ILE A 155 25.33 -6.69 11.37
N LEU A 156 25.84 -5.60 10.83
CA LEU A 156 27.27 -5.26 10.96
C LEU A 156 27.61 -4.60 12.29
N LYS A 157 26.61 -4.17 13.11
CA LYS A 157 26.80 -3.50 14.40
C LYS A 157 27.81 -2.33 14.30
N ASP A 158 27.63 -1.52 13.25
CA ASP A 158 28.52 -0.40 12.90
C ASP A 158 29.97 -0.77 12.60
N GLN A 159 30.27 -2.07 12.41
CA GLN A 159 31.53 -2.52 11.84
C GLN A 159 31.44 -2.45 10.33
N PHE A 160 31.65 -1.26 9.79
CA PHE A 160 31.50 -1.00 8.35
C PHE A 160 32.44 -1.85 7.51
N LEU A 161 31.97 -2.29 6.33
CA LEU A 161 32.81 -2.91 5.35
C LEU A 161 33.93 -1.93 4.95
N PHE A 162 35.19 -2.38 4.95
CA PHE A 162 36.37 -1.55 4.70
C PHE A 162 36.60 -0.40 5.71
N ASN A 163 36.06 -0.47 6.92
CA ASN A 163 36.14 0.58 7.95
C ASN A 163 35.62 1.96 7.51
N ASP A 164 34.77 2.02 6.48
CA ASP A 164 34.20 3.24 5.95
C ASP A 164 32.71 3.04 5.63
N LYS A 165 31.88 3.90 6.21
CA LYS A 165 30.43 3.87 6.00
C LYS A 165 30.07 4.05 4.52
N PHE A 166 30.74 4.94 3.80
CA PHE A 166 30.42 5.21 2.41
C PHE A 166 30.59 3.97 1.53
N TYR A 167 31.71 3.27 1.67
CA TYR A 167 31.95 2.04 0.88
C TYR A 167 31.01 0.90 1.30
N SER A 168 30.66 0.81 2.56
CA SER A 168 29.67 -0.14 3.04
C SER A 168 28.29 0.11 2.41
N ASP A 169 27.82 1.35 2.46
CA ASP A 169 26.53 1.77 1.87
C ASP A 169 26.51 1.54 0.36
N LEU A 170 27.59 1.89 -0.33
CA LEU A 170 27.74 1.72 -1.78
C LEU A 170 27.67 0.25 -2.20
N LEU A 171 28.38 -0.64 -1.53
CA LEU A 171 28.38 -2.06 -1.84
C LEU A 171 27.03 -2.71 -1.59
N LEU A 172 26.41 -2.40 -0.45
CA LEU A 172 25.06 -2.87 -0.12
C LEU A 172 24.04 -2.34 -1.13
N GLY A 173 24.18 -1.07 -1.52
CA GLY A 173 23.34 -0.46 -2.54
C GLY A 173 23.47 -1.13 -3.92
N ILE A 174 24.69 -1.41 -4.36
CA ILE A 174 24.95 -2.15 -5.60
C ILE A 174 24.38 -3.55 -5.53
N PHE A 175 24.57 -4.27 -4.42
CA PHE A 175 24.03 -5.61 -4.23
C PHE A 175 22.51 -5.62 -4.32
N LEU A 176 21.83 -4.68 -3.66
CA LEU A 176 20.38 -4.50 -3.74
C LEU A 176 19.93 -4.19 -5.17
N ALA A 177 20.64 -3.28 -5.85
CA ALA A 177 20.32 -2.92 -7.23
C ALA A 177 20.41 -4.11 -8.19
N LEU A 178 21.41 -4.98 -8.03
CA LEU A 178 21.55 -6.20 -8.82
C LEU A 178 20.41 -7.18 -8.60
N ILE A 179 20.03 -7.44 -7.34
CA ILE A 179 18.90 -8.34 -6.99
C ILE A 179 17.61 -7.80 -7.59
N VAL A 180 17.31 -6.52 -7.36
CA VAL A 180 16.08 -5.88 -7.84
C VAL A 180 16.03 -5.86 -9.37
N SER A 181 17.15 -5.53 -10.02
CA SER A 181 17.26 -5.54 -11.49
C SER A 181 16.97 -6.92 -12.07
N PHE A 182 17.50 -7.98 -11.47
CA PHE A 182 17.24 -9.35 -11.91
C PHE A 182 15.74 -9.71 -11.89
N VAL A 183 14.98 -9.20 -10.91
CA VAL A 183 13.53 -9.42 -10.83
C VAL A 183 12.79 -8.55 -11.86
N ILE A 184 13.12 -7.25 -11.93
CA ILE A 184 12.39 -6.26 -12.75
C ILE A 184 12.58 -6.54 -14.26
N LEU A 185 13.76 -6.95 -14.70
CA LEU A 185 14.02 -7.28 -16.10
C LEU A 185 13.13 -8.41 -16.63
N GLY A 186 12.56 -9.25 -15.75
CA GLY A 186 11.57 -10.25 -16.15
C GLY A 186 10.15 -9.73 -16.33
N GLY A 187 9.93 -8.42 -16.14
CA GLY A 187 8.63 -7.76 -16.30
C GLY A 187 7.59 -8.14 -15.24
N ILE A 188 6.37 -7.64 -15.42
CA ILE A 188 5.28 -7.76 -14.42
C ILE A 188 4.98 -9.21 -14.00
N SER A 189 5.10 -10.17 -14.92
CA SER A 189 4.87 -11.59 -14.62
C SER A 189 5.90 -12.15 -13.66
N ARG A 190 7.19 -11.76 -13.78
CA ARG A 190 8.22 -12.19 -12.84
C ARG A 190 8.07 -11.48 -11.50
N ILE A 191 7.77 -10.19 -11.51
CA ILE A 191 7.48 -9.41 -10.30
C ILE A 191 6.32 -10.06 -9.54
N GLY A 192 5.21 -10.38 -10.21
CA GLY A 192 4.06 -11.05 -9.59
C GLY A 192 4.42 -12.41 -8.97
N LYS A 193 5.19 -13.23 -9.68
CA LYS A 193 5.64 -14.55 -9.17
C LYS A 193 6.56 -14.43 -7.96
N VAL A 194 7.46 -13.48 -7.93
CA VAL A 194 8.37 -13.25 -6.80
C VAL A 194 7.59 -12.68 -5.62
N ALA A 195 6.78 -11.64 -5.85
CA ALA A 195 5.95 -11.03 -4.83
C ALA A 195 4.97 -12.02 -4.19
N SER A 196 4.35 -12.91 -4.99
CA SER A 196 3.41 -13.92 -4.48
C SER A 196 4.04 -14.96 -3.54
N LYS A 197 5.37 -15.09 -3.55
CA LYS A 197 6.11 -15.96 -2.62
C LYS A 197 6.63 -15.19 -1.41
N ILE A 198 7.20 -14.00 -1.63
CA ILE A 198 7.87 -13.22 -0.58
C ILE A 198 6.86 -12.48 0.31
N ALA A 199 5.85 -11.82 -0.27
CA ALA A 199 4.94 -10.99 0.50
C ALA A 199 4.15 -11.77 1.57
N PRO A 200 3.58 -12.96 1.32
CA PRO A 200 2.91 -13.72 2.36
C PRO A 200 3.84 -14.14 3.50
N VAL A 201 5.08 -14.54 3.17
CA VAL A 201 6.08 -14.91 4.20
C VAL A 201 6.43 -13.69 5.05
N MET A 202 6.66 -12.54 4.43
CA MET A 202 6.94 -11.29 5.13
C MET A 202 5.80 -10.92 6.09
N VAL A 203 4.55 -10.95 5.61
CA VAL A 203 3.37 -10.67 6.44
C VAL A 203 3.25 -11.66 7.59
N LEU A 204 3.45 -12.96 7.34
CA LEU A 204 3.37 -13.97 8.39
C LEU A 204 4.44 -13.79 9.47
N VAL A 205 5.69 -13.52 9.08
CA VAL A 205 6.78 -13.27 10.03
C VAL A 205 6.49 -12.03 10.87
N TYR A 206 6.04 -10.94 10.23
CA TYR A 206 5.67 -9.72 10.91
C TYR A 206 4.53 -9.95 11.91
N MET A 207 3.45 -10.61 11.46
CA MET A 207 2.30 -10.93 12.32
C MET A 207 2.72 -11.82 13.51
N ALA A 208 3.54 -12.84 13.27
CA ALA A 208 4.04 -13.70 14.34
C ALA A 208 4.83 -12.90 15.40
N THR A 209 5.68 -11.98 14.95
CA THR A 209 6.44 -11.09 15.84
C THR A 209 5.51 -10.19 16.66
N VAL A 210 4.50 -9.57 16.01
CA VAL A 210 3.53 -8.71 16.68
C VAL A 210 2.72 -9.49 17.71
N PHE A 211 2.19 -10.67 17.33
CA PHE A 211 1.45 -11.51 18.28
C PHE A 211 2.32 -11.98 19.45
N TYR A 212 3.58 -12.30 19.22
CA TYR A 212 4.51 -12.62 20.29
C TYR A 212 4.70 -11.45 21.26
N LEU A 213 4.89 -10.23 20.75
CA LEU A 213 4.98 -9.03 21.59
C LEU A 213 3.69 -8.73 22.35
N MET A 214 2.53 -8.91 21.72
CA MET A 214 1.22 -8.79 22.35
C MET A 214 1.03 -9.83 23.46
N PHE A 215 1.48 -11.05 23.25
CA PHE A 215 1.42 -12.10 24.25
C PHE A 215 2.28 -11.78 25.48
N LEU A 216 3.49 -11.24 25.26
CA LEU A 216 4.35 -10.80 26.36
C LEU A 216 3.77 -9.62 27.17
N ASN A 217 2.91 -8.81 26.55
CA ASN A 217 2.31 -7.62 27.15
C ASN A 217 0.78 -7.69 27.17
N TYR A 218 0.23 -8.87 27.43
CA TYR A 218 -1.20 -9.11 27.30
C TYR A 218 -2.05 -8.20 28.18
N ASP A 219 -1.54 -7.82 29.37
CA ASP A 219 -2.22 -6.91 30.30
C ASP A 219 -2.44 -5.51 29.72
N MET A 220 -1.59 -5.09 28.77
CA MET A 220 -1.64 -3.77 28.13
C MET A 220 -2.57 -3.73 26.91
N ILE A 221 -3.07 -4.86 26.42
CA ILE A 221 -3.89 -4.91 25.20
C ILE A 221 -5.18 -4.10 25.39
N ILE A 222 -5.97 -4.42 26.40
CA ILE A 222 -7.25 -3.73 26.68
C ILE A 222 -7.03 -2.26 27.02
N PRO A 223 -6.10 -1.87 27.91
CA PRO A 223 -5.78 -0.47 28.16
C PRO A 223 -5.37 0.30 26.90
N SER A 224 -4.54 -0.30 26.03
CA SER A 224 -4.11 0.34 24.78
C SER A 224 -5.27 0.59 23.83
N PHE A 225 -6.16 -0.39 23.61
CA PHE A 225 -7.37 -0.18 22.82
C PHE A 225 -8.24 0.93 23.38
N LYS A 226 -8.48 0.93 24.69
CA LYS A 226 -9.26 1.99 25.35
C LYS A 226 -8.62 3.36 25.14
N LEU A 227 -7.29 3.45 25.25
CA LEU A 227 -6.57 4.68 25.03
C LEU A 227 -6.69 5.19 23.59
N ILE A 228 -6.59 4.31 22.59
CA ILE A 228 -6.78 4.66 21.17
C ILE A 228 -8.15 5.32 20.94
N PHE A 229 -9.23 4.75 21.50
CA PHE A 229 -10.59 5.31 21.31
C PHE A 229 -10.79 6.61 22.09
N ILE A 230 -10.29 6.73 23.32
CA ILE A 230 -10.43 7.95 24.12
C ILE A 230 -9.63 9.09 23.48
N ASP A 231 -8.39 8.85 23.11
CA ASP A 231 -7.49 9.86 22.56
C ASP A 231 -7.92 10.33 21.16
N ALA A 232 -8.57 9.47 20.39
CA ALA A 232 -9.05 9.81 19.05
C ALA A 232 -10.00 11.02 19.00
N PHE A 233 -10.70 11.28 20.10
CA PHE A 233 -11.69 12.36 20.25
C PHE A 233 -11.30 13.39 21.32
N SER A 234 -10.13 13.24 21.96
CA SER A 234 -9.63 14.17 22.96
C SER A 234 -8.70 15.23 22.33
N ALA A 235 -8.79 16.46 22.83
CA ALA A 235 -7.90 17.54 22.38
C ALA A 235 -6.50 17.50 23.03
N ASN A 236 -6.19 16.49 23.82
CA ASN A 236 -4.99 16.39 24.65
C ASN A 236 -3.77 15.82 23.93
N SER A 237 -3.76 15.77 22.61
CA SER A 237 -2.61 15.27 21.86
C SER A 237 -1.40 16.21 21.96
N VAL A 238 -0.23 15.62 22.10
CA VAL A 238 1.03 16.19 22.56
C VAL A 238 1.54 17.43 21.79
N LEU A 239 1.16 17.66 20.55
CA LEU A 239 1.76 18.72 19.72
C LEU A 239 0.78 19.60 18.91
N GLY A 240 -0.52 19.43 19.04
CA GLY A 240 -1.41 20.15 18.13
C GLY A 240 -2.74 20.64 18.70
N GLY A 241 -3.07 20.30 19.91
CA GLY A 241 -4.22 20.86 20.64
C GLY A 241 -5.60 20.72 19.99
N SER A 242 -5.76 19.98 18.88
CA SER A 242 -7.06 19.81 18.27
C SER A 242 -7.29 18.38 17.70
N VAL A 243 -8.52 17.91 17.81
CA VAL A 243 -8.98 16.66 17.17
C VAL A 243 -8.71 16.65 15.66
N ILE A 244 -8.79 17.81 15.01
CA ILE A 244 -8.49 17.94 13.58
C ILE A 244 -7.04 17.57 13.27
N SER A 245 -6.10 17.93 14.15
CA SER A 245 -4.69 17.57 13.98
C SER A 245 -4.48 16.06 14.03
N ILE A 246 -5.14 15.37 14.96
CA ILE A 246 -5.09 13.91 15.08
C ILE A 246 -5.65 13.24 13.83
N ILE A 247 -6.81 13.71 13.35
CA ILE A 247 -7.41 13.26 12.09
C ILE A 247 -6.43 13.42 10.93
N MET A 248 -5.82 14.59 10.82
CA MET A 248 -4.88 14.91 9.72
C MET A 248 -3.63 14.02 9.77
N ILE A 249 -3.09 13.78 10.96
CA ILE A 249 -1.91 12.92 11.14
C ILE A 249 -2.27 11.47 10.76
N GLY A 250 -3.35 10.92 11.33
CA GLY A 250 -3.80 9.58 11.03
C GLY A 250 -4.12 9.37 9.55
N ALA A 251 -4.85 10.30 8.95
CA ALA A 251 -5.21 10.23 7.54
C ALA A 251 -4.01 10.35 6.60
N ARG A 252 -3.07 11.26 6.85
CA ARG A 252 -1.82 11.37 6.08
C ARG A 252 -1.03 10.07 6.14
N ARG A 253 -0.93 9.51 7.35
CA ARG A 253 -0.14 8.31 7.56
C ARG A 253 -0.74 7.08 6.90
N ALA A 254 -2.05 6.86 7.05
CA ALA A 254 -2.75 5.79 6.38
C ALA A 254 -2.67 5.90 4.85
N SER A 255 -2.88 7.11 4.31
CA SER A 255 -2.80 7.35 2.86
C SER A 255 -1.41 7.10 2.30
N PHE A 256 -0.36 7.40 3.08
CA PHE A 256 1.02 7.09 2.71
C PHE A 256 1.29 5.58 2.77
N SER A 257 0.82 4.89 3.82
CA SER A 257 1.04 3.46 4.01
C SER A 257 0.31 2.63 2.94
N ASN A 258 -1.01 2.78 2.85
CA ASN A 258 -1.82 1.94 1.94
C ASN A 258 -1.87 2.44 0.49
N GLU A 259 -1.27 3.59 0.20
CA GLU A 259 -1.23 4.20 -1.16
C GLU A 259 -2.62 4.34 -1.82
N ALA A 260 -3.70 4.46 -1.05
CA ALA A 260 -5.03 4.68 -1.61
C ALA A 260 -5.12 6.07 -2.25
N GLY A 261 -5.40 6.10 -3.55
CA GLY A 261 -5.48 7.34 -4.32
C GLY A 261 -4.17 7.79 -4.98
N ILE A 262 -3.03 7.13 -4.71
CA ILE A 262 -1.75 7.43 -5.38
C ILE A 262 -1.73 6.91 -6.82
N GLY A 263 -2.39 5.77 -7.08
CA GLY A 263 -2.53 5.24 -8.44
C GLY A 263 -1.60 4.07 -8.77
N THR A 264 -0.78 3.58 -7.85
CA THR A 264 0.10 2.43 -8.00
C THR A 264 -0.69 1.12 -8.14
N ALA A 265 -1.62 0.86 -7.23
CA ALA A 265 -2.47 -0.32 -7.27
C ALA A 265 -3.26 -0.46 -8.58
N PRO A 266 -3.90 0.58 -9.14
CA PRO A 266 -4.57 0.49 -10.44
C PRO A 266 -3.66 0.06 -11.59
N ILE A 267 -2.35 0.38 -11.56
CA ILE A 267 -1.40 -0.05 -12.58
C ILE A 267 -1.13 -1.56 -12.46
N ILE A 268 -0.93 -2.06 -11.24
CA ILE A 268 -0.71 -3.48 -10.97
C ILE A 268 -1.95 -4.29 -11.35
N HIS A 269 -3.12 -3.91 -10.83
CA HIS A 269 -4.38 -4.61 -11.04
C HIS A 269 -4.88 -4.58 -12.49
N ALA A 270 -4.52 -3.55 -13.26
CA ALA A 270 -4.78 -3.53 -14.70
C ALA A 270 -4.06 -4.65 -15.46
N SER A 271 -2.95 -5.17 -14.91
CA SER A 271 -2.19 -6.27 -15.51
C SER A 271 -2.75 -7.65 -15.17
N SER A 272 -3.80 -7.72 -14.33
CA SER A 272 -4.50 -8.96 -14.01
C SER A 272 -5.18 -9.58 -15.24
N GLU A 273 -5.21 -10.91 -15.29
CA GLU A 273 -5.97 -11.64 -16.33
C GLU A 273 -7.49 -11.54 -16.16
N SER A 274 -7.98 -11.09 -15.00
CA SER A 274 -9.40 -10.92 -14.74
C SER A 274 -10.02 -9.96 -15.75
N GLU A 275 -11.07 -10.41 -16.45
CA GLU A 275 -11.83 -9.56 -17.39
C GLU A 275 -12.95 -8.79 -16.70
N ASN A 276 -13.33 -9.18 -15.50
CA ASN A 276 -14.37 -8.54 -14.72
C ASN A 276 -13.79 -7.41 -13.85
N PRO A 277 -14.07 -6.13 -14.17
CA PRO A 277 -13.57 -5.00 -13.40
C PRO A 277 -13.98 -5.02 -11.93
N ILE A 278 -15.19 -5.52 -11.62
CA ILE A 278 -15.72 -5.57 -10.25
C ILE A 278 -14.97 -6.59 -9.42
N GLU A 279 -14.67 -7.77 -9.98
CA GLU A 279 -13.88 -8.80 -9.28
C GLU A 279 -12.50 -8.27 -8.89
N GLU A 280 -11.81 -7.61 -9.82
CA GLU A 280 -10.48 -7.08 -9.58
C GLU A 280 -10.51 -5.89 -8.61
N GLY A 281 -11.56 -5.06 -8.68
CA GLY A 281 -11.80 -4.01 -7.69
C GLY A 281 -11.98 -4.56 -6.27
N LEU A 282 -12.78 -5.62 -6.10
CA LEU A 282 -12.96 -6.27 -4.79
C LEU A 282 -11.65 -6.84 -4.26
N VAL A 283 -10.88 -7.49 -5.12
CA VAL A 283 -9.58 -8.08 -4.76
C VAL A 283 -8.59 -7.00 -4.32
N SER A 284 -8.58 -5.83 -4.97
CA SER A 284 -7.68 -4.72 -4.62
C SER A 284 -7.91 -4.13 -3.22
N MET A 285 -9.10 -4.32 -2.64
CA MET A 285 -9.44 -3.86 -1.29
C MET A 285 -8.66 -4.61 -0.20
N ILE A 286 -8.15 -5.80 -0.50
CA ILE A 286 -7.38 -6.60 0.46
C ILE A 286 -6.08 -5.88 0.84
N GLY A 287 -5.47 -5.12 -0.08
CA GLY A 287 -4.24 -4.37 0.20
C GLY A 287 -4.37 -3.44 1.40
N PRO A 288 -5.23 -2.41 1.38
CA PRO A 288 -5.42 -1.52 2.52
C PRO A 288 -5.89 -2.23 3.80
N PHE A 289 -6.65 -3.31 3.67
CA PHE A 289 -7.08 -4.09 4.80
C PHE A 289 -5.90 -4.75 5.51
N VAL A 290 -5.05 -5.45 4.78
CA VAL A 290 -3.85 -6.10 5.35
C VAL A 290 -2.84 -5.07 5.83
N ASP A 291 -2.64 -3.99 5.09
CA ASP A 291 -1.64 -2.97 5.37
C ASP A 291 -1.95 -2.13 6.62
N THR A 292 -3.19 -1.70 6.77
CA THR A 292 -3.52 -0.65 7.76
C THR A 292 -4.47 -1.13 8.86
N ILE A 293 -5.28 -2.18 8.61
CA ILE A 293 -6.24 -2.67 9.62
C ILE A 293 -5.67 -3.86 10.40
N ILE A 294 -4.94 -4.75 9.73
CA ILE A 294 -4.22 -5.85 10.37
C ILE A 294 -2.86 -5.39 10.84
#